data_9c5e712a9f3032dae6a6c7463d555afb
#
_entry.id   9c5e712a9f3032dae6a6c7463d555afb
#
_cell.length_a   1.000
_cell.length_b   1.000
_cell.length_c   1.000
_cell.angle_alpha   90.00
_cell.angle_beta   90.00
_cell.angle_gamma   90.00
#
_symmetry.space_group_name_H-M   'P 1'
#
loop_
_entity.id
_entity.type
_entity.pdbx_description
1 polymer ?
#
loop_
_entity_poly.entity_id
_entity_poly.type
_entity_poly.pdbx_seq_one_letter_code
_entity_poly.pdbx_strand_id
1 'polypeptide(L)'
;STHCISSAASDVYKRQPVSMAAEHGAFYKENGVWHKKIKKTEWGTGLLSILQMFVDRTPRSHLEIKETALAWHYRESDAWLGTLRAQQLVNALVSICTRQKLQILQGNKVVEVKSPDCNKGSEVERLLANRRYDFVMAMGDDTTDEDMFQALPAKAVTIKIGNVSKAANYNLPAQSDVLPFLQSMLRKQKNTDTTKSYVRNRLTSAFSFFRDLLKTK
;
A
#
# COMPACT_ATOMS: atom_id res chain seq x y z
N SER A 1 3.47 -11.35 14.11
CA SER A 1 2.96 -10.27 14.92
C SER A 1 2.43 -9.17 14.03
N THR A 2 1.19 -9.16 13.94
CA THR A 2 0.22 -8.25 13.41
C THR A 2 0.35 -6.89 14.05
N HIS A 3 0.95 -5.89 13.55
CA HIS A 3 0.54 -4.59 14.09
C HIS A 3 1.21 -3.39 13.43
N CYS A 4 0.57 -2.84 12.47
CA CYS A 4 0.62 -1.39 12.34
C CYS A 4 -0.68 -0.86 11.74
N ILE A 5 -1.75 -1.13 12.47
CA ILE A 5 -2.98 -0.35 12.31
C ILE A 5 -3.18 0.27 13.69
N SER A 6 -3.32 1.59 13.78
CA SER A 6 -3.62 2.23 15.07
C SER A 6 -4.83 1.54 15.71
N SER A 7 -4.80 1.29 17.01
CA SER A 7 -5.77 0.46 17.73
C SER A 7 -7.24 0.86 17.46
N ALA A 8 -7.52 2.13 17.32
CA ALA A 8 -8.87 2.65 17.05
C ALA A 8 -9.35 2.34 15.62
N ALA A 9 -8.49 2.45 14.61
CA ALA A 9 -8.84 2.09 13.23
C ALA A 9 -9.04 0.58 13.09
N SER A 10 -8.23 -0.24 13.77
CA SER A 10 -8.32 -1.70 13.77
C SER A 10 -9.69 -2.20 14.23
N ASP A 11 -10.29 -1.60 15.24
CA ASP A 11 -11.59 -2.04 15.77
C ASP A 11 -12.76 -1.70 14.85
N VAL A 12 -12.70 -0.59 14.13
CA VAL A 12 -13.71 -0.22 13.14
C VAL A 12 -13.65 -1.16 11.94
N TYR A 13 -12.45 -1.50 11.46
CA TYR A 13 -12.28 -2.41 10.32
C TYR A 13 -12.62 -3.86 10.65
N LYS A 14 -12.42 -4.33 11.87
CA LYS A 14 -12.78 -5.68 12.29
C LYS A 14 -14.27 -5.98 12.20
N ARG A 15 -15.11 -4.95 12.30
CA ARG A 15 -16.59 -5.07 12.32
C ARG A 15 -17.24 -4.92 10.95
N GLN A 16 -16.48 -4.54 9.92
CA GLN A 16 -17.02 -4.34 8.58
C GLN A 16 -16.76 -5.56 7.70
N PRO A 17 -17.64 -5.88 6.73
CA PRO A 17 -17.42 -6.94 5.74
C PRO A 17 -16.41 -6.46 4.67
N VAL A 18 -15.19 -6.18 5.10
CA VAL A 18 -14.10 -5.68 4.23
C VAL A 18 -13.11 -6.81 4.01
N SER A 19 -12.74 -7.05 2.78
CA SER A 19 -11.56 -7.86 2.46
C SER A 19 -10.31 -7.09 2.84
N MET A 20 -9.34 -7.78 3.42
CA MET A 20 -8.09 -7.18 3.90
C MET A 20 -6.92 -7.97 3.34
N ALA A 21 -5.80 -7.28 3.10
CA ALA A 21 -4.52 -7.90 2.80
C ALA A 21 -3.43 -7.31 3.72
N ALA A 22 -2.48 -8.13 4.10
CA ALA A 22 -1.35 -7.75 4.94
C ALA A 22 -0.04 -8.28 4.36
N GLU A 23 1.09 -7.70 4.78
CA GLU A 23 2.44 -8.05 4.29
C GLU A 23 2.51 -8.14 2.76
N HIS A 24 2.11 -7.05 2.09
CA HIS A 24 2.13 -6.95 0.61
C HIS A 24 1.28 -8.01 -0.12
N GLY A 25 0.24 -8.56 0.54
CA GLY A 25 -0.61 -9.61 -0.03
C GLY A 25 -0.17 -11.04 0.32
N ALA A 26 0.80 -11.22 1.23
CA ALA A 26 1.16 -12.53 1.76
C ALA A 26 0.03 -13.16 2.57
N PHE A 27 -0.75 -12.32 3.24
CA PHE A 27 -1.96 -12.69 3.95
C PHE A 27 -3.14 -11.93 3.39
N TYR A 28 -4.29 -12.58 3.30
CA TYR A 28 -5.54 -11.91 2.95
C TYR A 28 -6.70 -12.46 3.77
N LYS A 29 -7.68 -11.59 4.04
CA LYS A 29 -8.91 -11.96 4.74
C LYS A 29 -10.06 -11.96 3.77
N GLU A 30 -10.75 -13.11 3.67
CA GLU A 30 -11.94 -13.28 2.86
C GLU A 30 -13.01 -13.99 3.69
N ASN A 31 -14.25 -13.51 3.64
CA ASN A 31 -15.38 -14.07 4.42
C ASN A 31 -15.08 -14.20 5.92
N GLY A 32 -14.30 -13.27 6.48
CA GLY A 32 -13.92 -13.29 7.88
C GLY A 32 -12.74 -14.20 8.25
N VAL A 33 -12.24 -15.02 7.33
CA VAL A 33 -11.14 -15.98 7.55
C VAL A 33 -9.85 -15.43 6.94
N TRP A 34 -8.75 -15.56 7.69
CA TRP A 34 -7.42 -15.23 7.20
C TRP A 34 -6.81 -16.41 6.44
N HIS A 35 -6.29 -16.13 5.27
CA HIS A 35 -5.57 -17.06 4.41
C HIS A 35 -4.13 -16.61 4.27
N LYS A 36 -3.21 -17.57 4.16
CA LYS A 36 -1.79 -17.35 3.92
C LYS A 36 -1.44 -17.78 2.50
N LYS A 37 -0.92 -16.86 1.69
CA LYS A 37 -0.61 -17.09 0.27
C LYS A 37 0.75 -17.73 0.06
N ILE A 38 1.74 -17.34 0.86
CA ILE A 38 3.11 -17.83 0.74
C ILE A 38 3.63 -18.44 2.05
N LYS A 39 4.65 -19.29 1.92
CA LYS A 39 5.36 -19.84 3.08
C LYS A 39 6.17 -18.74 3.77
N LYS A 40 6.39 -18.92 5.09
CA LYS A 40 7.29 -18.08 5.86
C LYS A 40 8.66 -18.06 5.20
N THR A 41 9.25 -16.88 5.02
CA THR A 41 10.60 -16.74 4.49
C THR A 41 11.61 -17.10 5.59
N GLU A 42 12.55 -17.97 5.27
CA GLU A 42 13.68 -18.25 6.15
C GLU A 42 14.78 -17.21 5.88
N TRP A 43 15.01 -16.38 6.87
CA TRP A 43 16.00 -15.30 6.78
C TRP A 43 17.39 -15.84 7.07
N GLY A 44 18.30 -15.74 6.12
CA GLY A 44 19.69 -16.13 6.32
C GLY A 44 20.37 -15.29 7.41
N THR A 45 21.23 -15.94 8.20
CA THR A 45 21.95 -15.30 9.32
C THR A 45 22.74 -14.06 8.90
N GLY A 46 23.36 -14.08 7.72
CA GLY A 46 24.11 -12.93 7.20
C GLY A 46 23.26 -11.70 6.96
N LEU A 47 22.00 -11.87 6.48
CA LEU A 47 21.06 -10.78 6.28
C LEU A 47 20.63 -10.18 7.63
N LEU A 48 20.27 -11.01 8.58
CA LEU A 48 19.89 -10.58 9.93
C LEU A 48 21.05 -9.85 10.64
N SER A 49 22.28 -10.37 10.52
CA SER A 49 23.47 -9.73 11.11
C SER A 49 23.73 -8.34 10.54
N ILE A 50 23.56 -8.13 9.23
CA ILE A 50 23.69 -6.80 8.62
C ILE A 50 22.63 -5.85 9.21
N LEU A 51 21.36 -6.25 9.23
CA LEU A 51 20.28 -5.41 9.75
C LEU A 51 20.49 -5.09 11.24
N GLN A 52 20.88 -6.08 12.05
CA GLN A 52 21.16 -5.87 13.47
C GLN A 52 22.32 -4.89 13.69
N MET A 53 23.40 -5.00 12.93
CA MET A 53 24.52 -4.05 13.00
C MET A 53 24.05 -2.59 12.74
N PHE A 54 23.09 -2.38 11.86
CA PHE A 54 22.53 -1.04 11.61
C PHE A 54 21.62 -0.57 12.74
N VAL A 55 20.88 -1.49 13.40
CA VAL A 55 20.14 -1.17 14.64
C VAL A 55 21.11 -0.69 15.72
N ASP A 56 22.17 -1.44 15.97
CA ASP A 56 23.14 -1.13 17.03
C ASP A 56 23.87 0.20 16.82
N ARG A 57 24.06 0.60 15.55
CA ARG A 57 24.75 1.83 15.14
C ARG A 57 23.84 3.04 14.91
N THR A 58 22.53 2.87 15.08
CA THR A 58 21.56 3.94 14.84
C THR A 58 20.60 4.04 16.03
N PRO A 59 20.88 4.93 16.99
CA PRO A 59 20.00 5.09 18.15
C PRO A 59 18.54 5.31 17.78
N ARG A 60 17.64 4.68 18.54
CA ARG A 60 16.17 4.69 18.35
C ARG A 60 15.71 4.07 17.03
N SER A 61 16.54 3.32 16.33
CA SER A 61 16.07 2.44 15.25
C SER A 61 15.76 1.05 15.82
N HIS A 62 14.96 0.29 15.10
CA HIS A 62 14.65 -1.09 15.45
C HIS A 62 14.39 -1.95 14.23
N LEU A 63 14.57 -3.25 14.37
CA LEU A 63 14.27 -4.24 13.35
C LEU A 63 12.95 -4.93 13.67
N GLU A 64 11.99 -4.86 12.77
CA GLU A 64 10.76 -5.66 12.80
C GLU A 64 10.93 -6.87 11.90
N ILE A 65 10.79 -8.06 12.47
CA ILE A 65 10.87 -9.34 11.76
C ILE A 65 9.44 -9.82 11.52
N LYS A 66 8.99 -9.74 10.27
CA LYS A 66 7.70 -10.25 9.79
C LYS A 66 7.89 -11.65 9.21
N GLU A 67 6.78 -12.33 8.89
CA GLU A 67 6.87 -13.65 8.26
C GLU A 67 7.46 -13.59 6.85
N THR A 68 7.22 -12.52 6.11
CA THR A 68 7.58 -12.39 4.70
C THR A 68 8.44 -11.16 4.39
N ALA A 69 8.77 -10.37 5.40
CA ALA A 69 9.58 -9.16 5.28
C ALA A 69 10.42 -8.90 6.53
N LEU A 70 11.53 -8.19 6.36
CA LEU A 70 12.35 -7.60 7.41
C LEU A 70 12.31 -6.09 7.23
N ALA A 71 11.91 -5.34 8.26
CA ALA A 71 11.78 -3.89 8.19
C ALA A 71 12.66 -3.21 9.24
N TRP A 72 13.64 -2.45 8.78
CA TRP A 72 14.45 -1.60 9.65
C TRP A 72 13.84 -0.21 9.71
N HIS A 73 13.31 0.15 10.88
CA HIS A 73 12.64 1.42 11.15
C HIS A 73 13.60 2.41 11.80
N TYR A 74 13.65 3.65 11.29
CA TYR A 74 14.50 4.73 11.80
C TYR A 74 13.75 6.06 11.97
N ARG A 75 12.41 5.99 12.12
CA ARG A 75 11.56 7.19 12.25
C ARG A 75 11.88 8.02 13.48
N GLU A 76 12.26 7.37 14.58
CA GLU A 76 12.59 8.01 15.85
C GLU A 76 14.07 8.40 15.97
N SER A 77 14.89 8.00 15.02
CA SER A 77 16.31 8.35 14.97
C SER A 77 16.51 9.81 14.56
N ASP A 78 17.72 10.35 14.82
CA ASP A 78 18.11 11.62 14.24
C ASP A 78 17.92 11.62 12.73
N ALA A 79 17.33 12.68 12.18
CA ALA A 79 16.90 12.71 10.79
C ALA A 79 18.05 12.60 9.79
N TRP A 80 19.17 13.25 10.07
CA TRP A 80 20.36 13.21 9.21
C TRP A 80 21.04 11.83 9.31
N LEU A 81 21.31 11.37 10.54
CA LEU A 81 21.94 10.07 10.78
C LEU A 81 21.10 8.93 10.21
N GLY A 82 19.80 8.93 10.46
CA GLY A 82 18.89 7.90 9.94
C GLY A 82 18.87 7.82 8.43
N THR A 83 18.86 8.98 7.75
CA THR A 83 18.88 9.02 6.28
C THR A 83 20.22 8.53 5.72
N LEU A 84 21.34 8.94 6.32
CA LEU A 84 22.68 8.46 5.95
C LEU A 84 22.78 6.93 6.13
N ARG A 85 22.33 6.42 7.27
CA ARG A 85 22.36 4.99 7.58
C ARG A 85 21.45 4.20 6.66
N ALA A 86 20.28 4.72 6.28
CA ALA A 86 19.40 4.07 5.32
C ALA A 86 20.08 3.86 3.98
N GLN A 87 20.79 4.88 3.46
CA GLN A 87 21.53 4.76 2.21
C GLN A 87 22.66 3.72 2.31
N GLN A 88 23.42 3.73 3.43
CA GLN A 88 24.47 2.76 3.69
C GLN A 88 23.92 1.34 3.81
N LEU A 89 22.79 1.16 4.50
CA LEU A 89 22.13 -0.12 4.64
C LEU A 89 21.69 -0.68 3.28
N VAL A 90 21.04 0.14 2.46
CA VAL A 90 20.63 -0.29 1.11
C VAL A 90 21.83 -0.79 0.32
N ASN A 91 22.93 -0.05 0.31
CA ASN A 91 24.16 -0.46 -0.39
C ASN A 91 24.74 -1.78 0.15
N ALA A 92 24.73 -1.97 1.48
CA ALA A 92 25.20 -3.21 2.12
C ALA A 92 24.32 -4.42 1.79
N LEU A 93 23.01 -4.20 1.59
CA LEU A 93 22.04 -5.25 1.30
C LEU A 93 22.02 -5.69 -0.17
N VAL A 94 22.41 -4.85 -1.13
CA VAL A 94 22.30 -5.13 -2.57
C VAL A 94 22.83 -6.50 -2.94
N SER A 95 24.08 -6.82 -2.56
CA SER A 95 24.73 -8.06 -2.97
C SER A 95 24.04 -9.32 -2.39
N ILE A 96 23.65 -9.28 -1.12
CA ILE A 96 22.99 -10.43 -0.47
C ILE A 96 21.56 -10.60 -0.98
N CYS A 97 20.82 -9.51 -1.14
CA CYS A 97 19.45 -9.54 -1.66
C CYS A 97 19.41 -10.02 -3.11
N THR A 98 20.33 -9.58 -3.97
CA THR A 98 20.42 -10.05 -5.36
C THR A 98 20.65 -11.57 -5.41
N ARG A 99 21.58 -12.11 -4.60
CA ARG A 99 21.83 -13.55 -4.56
C ARG A 99 20.64 -14.36 -4.05
N GLN A 100 19.89 -13.82 -3.09
CA GLN A 100 18.74 -14.48 -2.50
C GLN A 100 17.42 -14.17 -3.23
N LYS A 101 17.46 -13.42 -4.32
CA LYS A 101 16.28 -12.96 -5.08
C LYS A 101 15.27 -12.20 -4.21
N LEU A 102 15.78 -11.39 -3.27
CA LEU A 102 14.99 -10.53 -2.41
C LEU A 102 14.93 -9.11 -2.96
N GLN A 103 13.84 -8.41 -2.67
CA GLN A 103 13.63 -7.02 -3.03
C GLN A 103 13.92 -6.10 -1.84
N ILE A 104 14.61 -4.99 -2.10
CA ILE A 104 14.82 -3.91 -1.12
C ILE A 104 13.86 -2.79 -1.46
N LEU A 105 13.08 -2.35 -0.48
CA LEU A 105 12.16 -1.22 -0.59
C LEU A 105 12.58 -0.12 0.39
N GLN A 106 12.56 1.12 -0.09
CA GLN A 106 12.74 2.30 0.74
C GLN A 106 11.39 3.01 0.89
N GLY A 107 10.86 2.99 2.11
CA GLY A 107 9.64 3.70 2.47
C GLY A 107 9.91 4.96 3.30
N ASN A 108 8.87 5.53 3.87
CA ASN A 108 8.97 6.71 4.72
C ASN A 108 9.59 6.36 6.08
N LYS A 109 10.91 6.57 6.22
CA LYS A 109 11.71 6.26 7.41
C LYS A 109 11.78 4.77 7.74
N VAL A 110 11.79 3.94 6.70
CA VAL A 110 11.94 2.47 6.79
C VAL A 110 12.71 1.95 5.58
N VAL A 111 13.55 0.94 5.80
CA VAL A 111 14.14 0.10 4.74
C VAL A 111 13.64 -1.31 4.96
N GLU A 112 12.98 -1.87 3.97
CA GLU A 112 12.36 -3.19 4.04
C GLU A 112 12.99 -4.15 3.03
N VAL A 113 13.23 -5.39 3.46
CA VAL A 113 13.65 -6.51 2.61
C VAL A 113 12.53 -7.53 2.57
N LYS A 114 12.08 -7.92 1.39
CA LYS A 114 10.98 -8.87 1.23
C LYS A 114 11.16 -9.79 0.02
N SER A 115 10.37 -10.87 -0.04
CA SER A 115 10.21 -11.64 -1.27
C SER A 115 9.50 -10.81 -2.35
N PRO A 116 9.92 -10.89 -3.62
CA PRO A 116 9.23 -10.24 -4.73
C PRO A 116 7.87 -10.88 -5.05
N ASP A 117 7.63 -12.14 -4.59
CA ASP A 117 6.43 -12.92 -4.91
C ASP A 117 5.14 -12.30 -4.35
N CYS A 118 5.26 -11.38 -3.41
CA CYS A 118 4.15 -10.64 -2.83
C CYS A 118 4.28 -9.15 -3.09
N ASN A 119 3.36 -8.61 -3.87
CA ASN A 119 3.20 -7.17 -4.09
C ASN A 119 1.70 -6.80 -4.17
N LYS A 120 1.39 -5.52 -4.05
CA LYS A 120 0.01 -5.02 -4.07
C LYS A 120 -0.67 -5.27 -5.42
N GLY A 121 0.10 -5.35 -6.52
CA GLY A 121 -0.42 -5.68 -7.85
C GLY A 121 -0.94 -7.11 -7.93
N SER A 122 -0.16 -8.09 -7.46
CA SER A 122 -0.59 -9.49 -7.45
C SER A 122 -1.83 -9.73 -6.58
N GLU A 123 -2.04 -8.92 -5.55
CA GLU A 123 -3.24 -8.98 -4.73
C GLU A 123 -4.46 -8.40 -5.46
N VAL A 124 -4.28 -7.32 -6.20
CA VAL A 124 -5.33 -6.76 -7.08
C VAL A 124 -5.72 -7.76 -8.16
N GLU A 125 -4.76 -8.39 -8.82
CA GLU A 125 -5.05 -9.44 -9.81
C GLU A 125 -5.88 -10.58 -9.20
N ARG A 126 -5.52 -11.04 -8.00
CA ARG A 126 -6.29 -12.04 -7.25
C ARG A 126 -7.73 -11.58 -6.99
N LEU A 127 -7.93 -10.35 -6.54
CA LEU A 127 -9.25 -9.81 -6.25
C LEU A 127 -10.11 -9.66 -7.50
N LEU A 128 -9.51 -9.36 -8.65
CA LEU A 128 -10.22 -9.17 -9.92
C LEU A 128 -10.45 -10.46 -10.70
N ALA A 129 -9.65 -11.51 -10.47
CA ALA A 129 -9.67 -12.73 -11.26
C ALA A 129 -11.04 -13.44 -11.28
N ASN A 130 -11.77 -13.43 -10.17
CA ASN A 130 -13.01 -14.20 -9.99
C ASN A 130 -14.26 -13.33 -9.84
N ARG A 131 -14.15 -12.01 -10.02
CA ARG A 131 -15.26 -11.08 -9.80
C ARG A 131 -15.31 -10.01 -10.88
N ARG A 132 -16.50 -9.68 -11.34
CA ARG A 132 -16.73 -8.52 -12.20
C ARG A 132 -17.20 -7.35 -11.35
N TYR A 133 -16.55 -6.22 -11.51
CA TYR A 133 -16.89 -4.99 -10.82
C TYR A 133 -17.32 -3.93 -11.84
N ASP A 134 -18.43 -3.26 -11.56
CA ASP A 134 -18.91 -2.15 -12.39
C ASP A 134 -18.03 -0.90 -12.25
N PHE A 135 -17.42 -0.73 -11.08
CA PHE A 135 -16.53 0.38 -10.76
C PHE A 135 -15.37 -0.09 -9.90
N VAL A 136 -14.16 0.30 -10.27
CA VAL A 136 -12.93 0.05 -9.51
C VAL A 136 -12.21 1.36 -9.28
N MET A 137 -11.89 1.64 -8.02
CA MET A 137 -11.07 2.78 -7.61
C MET A 137 -9.97 2.31 -6.67
N ALA A 138 -8.76 2.81 -6.87
CA ALA A 138 -7.63 2.56 -5.99
C ALA A 138 -6.97 3.87 -5.58
N MET A 139 -6.53 3.93 -4.33
CA MET A 139 -5.83 5.09 -3.76
C MET A 139 -4.60 4.60 -3.00
N GLY A 140 -3.49 5.34 -3.10
CA GLY A 140 -2.26 4.98 -2.41
C GLY A 140 -1.24 6.10 -2.38
N ASP A 141 -0.39 6.12 -1.35
CA ASP A 141 0.64 7.13 -1.12
C ASP A 141 2.07 6.58 -1.26
N ASP A 142 2.25 5.26 -1.11
CA ASP A 142 3.53 4.59 -1.16
C ASP A 142 4.02 4.26 -2.58
N THR A 143 5.32 3.97 -2.69
CA THR A 143 5.93 3.46 -3.93
C THR A 143 5.37 2.08 -4.31
N THR A 144 5.02 1.25 -3.33
CA THR A 144 4.43 -0.07 -3.56
C THR A 144 3.01 -0.02 -4.13
N ASP A 145 2.34 1.15 -4.09
CA ASP A 145 1.04 1.35 -4.73
C ASP A 145 1.16 1.48 -6.25
N GLU A 146 2.35 1.77 -6.78
CA GLU A 146 2.59 1.79 -8.23
C GLU A 146 2.31 0.41 -8.85
N ASP A 147 2.71 -0.67 -8.18
CA ASP A 147 2.41 -2.05 -8.62
C ASP A 147 0.89 -2.30 -8.67
N MET A 148 0.16 -1.77 -7.68
CA MET A 148 -1.31 -1.84 -7.63
C MET A 148 -1.93 -1.07 -8.80
N PHE A 149 -1.48 0.16 -9.06
CA PHE A 149 -2.02 0.98 -10.14
C PHE A 149 -1.78 0.35 -11.52
N GLN A 150 -0.60 -0.25 -11.74
CA GLN A 150 -0.25 -0.92 -12.99
C GLN A 150 -1.05 -2.20 -13.24
N ALA A 151 -1.38 -2.95 -12.19
CA ALA A 151 -2.16 -4.18 -12.28
C ALA A 151 -3.66 -3.95 -12.51
N LEU A 152 -4.14 -2.73 -12.32
CA LEU A 152 -5.55 -2.38 -12.49
C LEU A 152 -5.92 -2.21 -13.98
N PRO A 153 -7.16 -2.57 -14.36
CA PRO A 153 -7.61 -2.34 -15.73
C PRO A 153 -7.65 -0.83 -16.06
N ALA A 154 -7.42 -0.48 -17.33
CA ALA A 154 -7.34 0.91 -17.80
C ALA A 154 -8.57 1.78 -17.46
N LYS A 155 -9.74 1.16 -17.25
CA LYS A 155 -10.97 1.83 -16.83
C LYS A 155 -11.03 2.14 -15.33
N ALA A 156 -10.10 1.64 -14.53
CA ALA A 156 -10.06 1.90 -13.11
C ALA A 156 -9.67 3.35 -12.81
N VAL A 157 -10.22 3.92 -11.76
CA VAL A 157 -9.82 5.23 -11.23
C VAL A 157 -8.68 5.01 -10.25
N THR A 158 -7.49 5.44 -10.62
CA THR A 158 -6.28 5.32 -9.79
C THR A 158 -5.84 6.69 -9.32
N ILE A 159 -5.66 6.84 -8.01
CA ILE A 159 -5.39 8.13 -7.35
C ILE A 159 -4.13 8.01 -6.49
N LYS A 160 -3.08 8.70 -6.88
CA LYS A 160 -1.89 8.87 -6.05
C LYS A 160 -2.11 9.97 -5.04
N ILE A 161 -1.66 9.76 -3.80
CA ILE A 161 -1.70 10.74 -2.73
C ILE A 161 -0.30 11.28 -2.50
N GLY A 162 -0.16 12.60 -2.39
CA GLY A 162 1.13 13.27 -2.25
C GLY A 162 1.86 13.44 -3.59
N ASN A 163 3.00 12.79 -3.73
CA ASN A 163 3.84 12.92 -4.93
C ASN A 163 3.15 12.39 -6.19
N VAL A 164 3.51 12.96 -7.34
CA VAL A 164 2.95 12.53 -8.63
C VAL A 164 3.41 11.12 -8.99
N SER A 165 2.49 10.31 -9.50
CA SER A 165 2.73 8.96 -10.00
C SER A 165 2.71 8.93 -11.53
N LYS A 166 3.47 8.00 -12.12
CA LYS A 166 3.40 7.69 -13.56
C LYS A 166 2.32 6.65 -13.88
N ALA A 167 1.90 5.88 -12.89
CA ALA A 167 0.94 4.79 -13.05
C ALA A 167 -0.48 5.19 -12.64
N ALA A 168 -0.65 6.21 -11.80
CA ALA A 168 -1.97 6.69 -11.40
C ALA A 168 -2.50 7.75 -12.37
N ASN A 169 -3.81 7.71 -12.62
CA ASN A 169 -4.49 8.64 -13.53
C ASN A 169 -4.75 10.01 -12.87
N TYR A 170 -4.83 10.04 -11.55
CA TYR A 170 -5.16 11.23 -10.75
C TYR A 170 -4.23 11.37 -9.55
N ASN A 171 -4.17 12.59 -9.01
CA ASN A 171 -3.39 12.90 -7.83
C ASN A 171 -4.20 13.72 -6.82
N LEU A 172 -4.11 13.36 -5.53
CA LEU A 172 -4.55 14.18 -4.41
C LEU A 172 -3.30 14.73 -3.72
N PRO A 173 -3.19 16.06 -3.53
CA PRO A 173 -1.97 16.66 -3.01
C PRO A 173 -1.57 16.20 -1.61
N ALA A 174 -2.54 15.93 -0.73
CA ALA A 174 -2.29 15.57 0.64
C ALA A 174 -3.23 14.47 1.16
N GLN A 175 -2.79 13.76 2.18
CA GLN A 175 -3.60 12.75 2.87
C GLN A 175 -4.86 13.35 3.49
N SER A 176 -4.81 14.60 3.95
CA SER A 176 -5.97 15.34 4.47
C SER A 176 -7.10 15.51 3.45
N ASP A 177 -6.80 15.43 2.15
CA ASP A 177 -7.78 15.61 1.08
C ASP A 177 -8.62 14.33 0.83
N VAL A 178 -8.16 13.19 1.30
CA VAL A 178 -8.79 11.88 1.04
C VAL A 178 -10.19 11.81 1.63
N LEU A 179 -10.36 12.16 2.90
CA LEU A 179 -11.65 12.07 3.57
C LEU A 179 -12.69 13.05 3.00
N PRO A 180 -12.40 14.34 2.77
CA PRO A 180 -13.30 15.26 2.05
C PRO A 180 -13.69 14.74 0.67
N PHE A 181 -12.74 14.18 -0.09
CA PHE A 181 -12.98 13.59 -1.38
C PHE A 181 -14.00 12.44 -1.30
N LEU A 182 -13.80 11.46 -0.42
CA LEU A 182 -14.72 10.34 -0.23
C LEU A 182 -16.11 10.81 0.24
N GLN A 183 -16.18 11.80 1.15
CA GLN A 183 -17.44 12.39 1.58
C GLN A 183 -18.20 13.08 0.44
N SER A 184 -17.50 13.73 -0.49
CA SER A 184 -18.11 14.37 -1.64
C SER A 184 -18.79 13.37 -2.58
N MET A 185 -18.19 12.18 -2.73
CA MET A 185 -18.78 11.06 -3.48
C MET A 185 -20.10 10.58 -2.86
N LEU A 186 -20.14 10.43 -1.53
CA LEU A 186 -21.33 9.98 -0.80
C LEU A 186 -22.47 11.01 -0.86
N ARG A 187 -22.17 12.31 -0.79
CA ARG A 187 -23.19 13.37 -0.87
C ARG A 187 -23.88 13.40 -2.24
N LYS A 188 -23.16 13.20 -3.33
CA LYS A 188 -23.74 13.14 -4.67
C LYS A 188 -24.65 11.93 -4.87
N GLN A 189 -24.36 10.81 -4.23
CA GLN A 189 -25.22 9.64 -4.31
C GLN A 189 -26.59 9.86 -3.67
N LYS A 190 -26.70 10.62 -2.57
CA LYS A 190 -27.98 10.95 -1.92
C LYS A 190 -28.88 11.85 -2.76
N ASN A 191 -28.33 12.67 -3.63
CA ASN A 191 -29.10 13.60 -4.47
C ASN A 191 -29.59 12.98 -5.80
N THR A 192 -29.19 11.73 -6.11
CA THR A 192 -29.55 11.05 -7.36
C THR A 192 -30.56 9.90 -7.18
N ASP A 193 -31.13 9.71 -5.99
CA ASP A 193 -32.02 8.59 -5.67
C ASP A 193 -33.47 8.77 -6.20
N THR A 194 -33.71 9.68 -7.12
CA THR A 194 -34.97 9.79 -7.83
C THR A 194 -34.75 9.48 -9.31
N THR A 195 -35.11 8.26 -9.71
CA THR A 195 -35.49 7.83 -11.06
C THR A 195 -34.62 6.70 -11.68
N LYS A 196 -35.31 5.71 -12.21
CA LYS A 196 -34.85 4.46 -12.86
C LYS A 196 -33.94 4.55 -14.10
N SER A 197 -33.15 5.60 -14.26
CA SER A 197 -32.16 5.77 -15.36
C SER A 197 -30.72 5.44 -14.93
N TYR A 198 -30.55 4.60 -13.96
CA TYR A 198 -29.43 4.56 -13.02
C TYR A 198 -28.13 3.92 -13.52
N VAL A 199 -28.14 2.99 -14.44
CA VAL A 199 -26.94 2.19 -14.76
C VAL A 199 -26.04 2.83 -15.82
N ARG A 200 -26.61 3.53 -16.79
CA ARG A 200 -25.86 4.11 -17.93
C ARG A 200 -25.18 5.44 -17.61
N ASN A 201 -25.74 6.22 -16.68
CA ASN A 201 -25.21 7.53 -16.28
C ASN A 201 -24.15 7.49 -15.18
N ARG A 202 -23.99 6.38 -14.46
CA ARG A 202 -23.03 6.24 -13.36
C ARG A 202 -21.58 6.38 -13.81
N LEU A 203 -21.20 5.75 -14.91
CA LEU A 203 -19.82 5.81 -15.40
C LEU A 203 -19.48 7.20 -15.95
N THR A 204 -20.40 7.81 -16.72
CA THR A 204 -20.15 9.13 -17.33
C THR A 204 -20.16 10.26 -16.30
N SER A 205 -21.02 10.20 -15.28
CA SER A 205 -21.08 11.22 -14.23
C SER A 205 -19.91 11.12 -13.24
N ALA A 206 -19.44 9.91 -12.95
CA ALA A 206 -18.23 9.72 -12.14
C ALA A 206 -17.00 10.27 -12.87
N PHE A 207 -16.82 9.95 -14.15
CA PHE A 207 -15.70 10.47 -14.96
C PHE A 207 -15.75 11.98 -15.13
N SER A 208 -16.92 12.57 -15.39
CA SER A 208 -17.08 14.02 -15.47
C SER A 208 -16.76 14.69 -14.13
N PHE A 209 -17.27 14.14 -13.04
CA PHE A 209 -17.00 14.63 -11.69
C PHE A 209 -15.52 14.59 -11.31
N PHE A 210 -14.82 13.48 -11.57
CA PHE A 210 -13.38 13.36 -11.33
C PHE A 210 -12.59 14.38 -12.16
N ARG A 211 -12.96 14.55 -13.43
CA ARG A 211 -12.32 15.51 -14.32
C ARG A 211 -12.51 16.95 -13.84
N ASP A 212 -13.68 17.30 -13.32
CA ASP A 212 -13.99 18.65 -12.88
C ASP A 212 -13.41 18.96 -11.50
N LEU A 213 -13.37 17.97 -10.58
CA LEU A 213 -12.77 18.12 -9.24
C LEU A 213 -11.24 18.23 -9.28
N LEU A 214 -10.59 17.56 -10.24
CA LEU A 214 -9.12 17.50 -10.36
C LEU A 214 -8.56 18.53 -11.36
N LYS A 215 -9.43 19.27 -12.08
CA LYS A 215 -9.04 20.39 -12.97
C LYS A 215 -9.01 21.75 -12.26
N THR A 216 -9.54 21.85 -11.04
CA THR A 216 -9.47 23.10 -10.29
C THR A 216 -8.12 23.24 -9.60
N LYS A 217 -7.06 23.44 -10.39
CA LYS A 217 -5.87 24.25 -10.06
C LYS A 217 -5.24 24.73 -11.36
#